data_d6b54fc4a5fd2fd8f3f9341e467b0531
#
_entry.id   d6b54fc4a5fd2fd8f3f9341e467b0531
#
_cell.length_a   1.000
_cell.length_b   1.000
_cell.length_c   1.000
_cell.angle_alpha   90.00
_cell.angle_beta   90.00
_cell.angle_gamma   90.00
#
_symmetry.space_group_name_H-M   'P 1'
#
loop_
_entity.id
_entity.type
_entity.pdbx_description
1 polymer ?
#
loop_
_entity_poly.entity_id
_entity_poly.type
_entity_poly.pdbx_seq_one_letter_code
_entity_poly.pdbx_strand_id
1 'polypeptide(L)'
;MRNRFLSLSILALLALTGCGAGDPAIAVDGSEGPLVIYPDYKDVTIPANIAPLNFRYAMPDVRKAKTTFTLGDKSVTIRGDEVEWRLGAWKKFLEGAEGQSITVTAKAVVEGKPLTDQWSIQVSEDPVDGWLTYRLIEPSYQMYHEVSILERCVENFDETAICDWQHTDNACMNCHVHGQSRGDYSLYYIRGPQGGSILNQNGKLRKLSLKTDGMLSATVYGELHPDGRFGVFSTNVILPSFHAEAVARMEVFDSASDLTVADFENNRMINVPHVARADAWETFPCFSADGRAVFYCVADTVSLPDGLMEAKYDLVRADFDPETGIIGEQVDTVWSGRTHNASVCHPKASPDGRWLMFTVSDYGTFPLFHPECTLYLADLQSGEIRPMDEIKGNKSDSYHSWSSNSRWFVFASKRGDGQYGKPYFCHLDSDGRTTKPFVLPQKSARFYLYNLKSFNVPDLGNASTGMTVRDARRMFEAESEIFQ
;
A
#
# COMPACT_ATOMS: atom_id res chain seq x y z
N MET A 1 27.85 -68.04 40.61
CA MET A 1 27.17 -66.92 41.35
C MET A 1 26.60 -65.98 40.32
N ARG A 2 25.27 -66.00 40.16
CA ARG A 2 24.55 -65.27 39.11
C ARG A 2 23.85 -64.11 39.78
N ASN A 3 24.28 -62.87 39.57
CA ASN A 3 23.58 -61.68 39.98
C ASN A 3 22.58 -61.27 38.88
N ARG A 4 21.32 -61.31 39.19
CA ARG A 4 20.25 -60.75 38.38
C ARG A 4 20.05 -59.27 38.75
N PHE A 5 20.24 -58.39 37.79
CA PHE A 5 19.79 -57.00 37.92
C PHE A 5 18.33 -56.90 37.47
N LEU A 6 17.48 -56.50 38.38
CA LEU A 6 16.14 -56.06 38.09
C LEU A 6 16.14 -54.65 37.50
N SER A 7 15.73 -54.49 36.26
CA SER A 7 15.48 -53.18 35.64
C SER A 7 14.06 -52.72 35.98
N LEU A 8 13.90 -51.71 36.80
CA LEU A 8 12.65 -51.03 37.02
C LEU A 8 12.43 -50.07 35.85
N SER A 9 11.48 -50.36 34.99
CA SER A 9 11.01 -49.43 33.94
C SER A 9 9.95 -48.48 34.57
N ILE A 10 10.35 -47.23 34.79
CA ILE A 10 9.44 -46.15 35.16
C ILE A 10 8.78 -45.66 33.88
N LEU A 11 7.53 -46.02 33.66
CA LEU A 11 6.69 -45.43 32.63
C LEU A 11 6.26 -44.06 33.09
N ALA A 12 6.93 -42.97 32.58
CA ALA A 12 6.47 -41.62 32.74
C ALA A 12 5.29 -41.41 31.79
N LEU A 13 4.08 -41.35 32.33
CA LEU A 13 2.90 -40.86 31.63
C LEU A 13 3.06 -39.35 31.45
N LEU A 14 3.51 -38.92 30.29
CA LEU A 14 3.38 -37.52 29.86
C LEU A 14 1.90 -37.24 29.58
N ALA A 15 1.22 -36.64 30.53
CA ALA A 15 -0.04 -36.00 30.28
C ALA A 15 0.20 -34.86 29.26
N LEU A 16 -0.14 -35.12 28.02
CA LEU A 16 -0.30 -34.06 27.02
C LEU A 16 -1.55 -33.25 27.43
N THR A 17 -1.36 -32.26 28.31
CA THR A 17 -2.32 -31.16 28.39
C THR A 17 -2.19 -30.43 27.05
N GLY A 18 -3.14 -30.70 26.16
CA GLY A 18 -3.32 -29.89 24.96
C GLY A 18 -3.52 -28.46 25.41
N CYS A 19 -2.49 -27.63 25.28
CA CYS A 19 -2.68 -26.21 25.21
C CYS A 19 -3.56 -25.98 23.98
N GLY A 20 -4.84 -25.71 24.20
CA GLY A 20 -5.64 -25.05 23.20
C GLY A 20 -4.85 -23.80 22.84
N ALA A 21 -4.34 -23.75 21.60
CA ALA A 21 -3.69 -22.56 21.08
C ALA A 21 -4.75 -21.46 21.15
N GLY A 22 -4.70 -20.63 22.19
CA GLY A 22 -5.42 -19.38 22.22
C GLY A 22 -4.95 -18.56 21.01
N ASP A 23 -5.83 -17.72 20.49
CA ASP A 23 -5.44 -16.77 19.45
C ASP A 23 -4.15 -16.04 19.90
N PRO A 24 -3.22 -15.76 18.97
CA PRO A 24 -2.00 -15.04 19.31
C PRO A 24 -2.36 -13.80 20.10
N ALA A 25 -1.63 -13.52 21.18
CA ALA A 25 -1.73 -12.27 21.92
C ALA A 25 -1.26 -11.16 20.96
N ILE A 26 -2.20 -10.55 20.25
CA ILE A 26 -1.91 -9.52 19.30
C ILE A 26 -1.79 -8.23 20.11
N ALA A 27 -0.76 -7.44 19.79
CA ALA A 27 -0.81 -6.01 20.03
C ALA A 27 -1.93 -5.47 19.11
N VAL A 28 -3.16 -5.61 19.58
CA VAL A 28 -4.35 -5.20 18.82
C VAL A 28 -4.38 -3.69 18.93
N ASP A 29 -4.18 -3.02 17.81
CA ASP A 29 -4.69 -1.68 17.61
C ASP A 29 -6.21 -1.82 17.49
N GLY A 30 -6.82 -2.15 18.61
CA GLY A 30 -8.24 -2.41 18.73
C GLY A 30 -8.99 -1.13 19.05
N SER A 31 -10.26 -1.14 18.76
CA SER A 31 -11.16 -0.03 19.07
C SER A 31 -11.20 0.28 20.55
N GLU A 32 -11.35 1.54 20.90
CA GLU A 32 -11.67 1.98 22.24
C GLU A 32 -13.11 1.62 22.63
N GLY A 33 -13.42 1.65 23.91
CA GLY A 33 -14.74 1.46 24.47
C GLY A 33 -14.92 0.15 25.22
N PRO A 34 -16.16 -0.10 25.73
CA PRO A 34 -16.47 -1.28 26.56
C PRO A 34 -16.29 -2.62 25.85
N LEU A 35 -16.49 -2.66 24.53
CA LEU A 35 -16.32 -3.85 23.70
C LEU A 35 -15.27 -3.58 22.62
N VAL A 36 -14.08 -4.11 22.80
CA VAL A 36 -12.98 -3.99 21.80
C VAL A 36 -13.23 -4.92 20.63
N ILE A 37 -13.14 -4.39 19.39
CA ILE A 37 -13.26 -5.18 18.16
C ILE A 37 -11.96 -5.11 17.33
N TYR A 38 -11.73 -6.15 16.52
CA TYR A 38 -10.60 -6.21 15.59
C TYR A 38 -11.01 -6.91 14.28
N PRO A 39 -10.73 -6.33 13.10
CA PRO A 39 -10.20 -4.97 12.91
C PRO A 39 -11.12 -3.88 13.49
N ASP A 40 -10.55 -2.70 13.75
CA ASP A 40 -11.31 -1.58 14.26
C ASP A 40 -12.11 -0.88 13.15
N TYR A 41 -13.41 -1.14 13.15
CA TYR A 41 -14.40 -0.52 12.26
C TYR A 41 -15.41 0.38 13.01
N LYS A 42 -15.06 0.84 14.23
CA LYS A 42 -15.89 1.81 14.93
C LYS A 42 -15.67 3.21 14.40
N ASP A 43 -16.77 3.94 14.26
CA ASP A 43 -16.79 5.36 13.88
C ASP A 43 -15.99 5.69 12.61
N VAL A 44 -16.04 4.77 11.62
CA VAL A 44 -15.42 4.91 10.32
C VAL A 44 -16.42 5.43 9.28
N THR A 45 -15.89 6.06 8.22
CA THR A 45 -16.64 6.33 7.00
C THR A 45 -16.28 5.28 5.95
N ILE A 46 -17.29 4.69 5.31
CA ILE A 46 -17.12 3.67 4.28
C ILE A 46 -17.81 4.09 2.98
N PRO A 47 -17.34 3.64 1.81
CA PRO A 47 -18.10 3.77 0.58
C PRO A 47 -19.22 2.72 0.55
N ALA A 48 -20.33 3.00 -0.14
CA ALA A 48 -21.44 2.06 -0.24
C ALA A 48 -21.07 0.76 -0.99
N ASN A 49 -20.07 0.83 -1.86
CA ASN A 49 -19.61 -0.30 -2.67
C ASN A 49 -18.44 -1.10 -2.08
N ILE A 50 -18.26 -1.13 -0.77
CA ILE A 50 -17.22 -1.91 -0.10
C ILE A 50 -17.70 -3.30 0.32
N ALA A 51 -16.78 -4.26 0.39
CA ALA A 51 -17.01 -5.58 0.96
C ALA A 51 -17.41 -5.51 2.44
N PRO A 52 -18.08 -6.55 2.98
CA PRO A 52 -18.52 -6.59 4.37
C PRO A 52 -17.39 -6.31 5.38
N LEU A 53 -17.68 -5.45 6.36
CA LEU A 53 -16.80 -5.17 7.50
C LEU A 53 -16.89 -6.32 8.52
N ASN A 54 -16.18 -7.40 8.26
CA ASN A 54 -16.11 -8.54 9.15
C ASN A 54 -15.08 -8.30 10.26
N PHE A 55 -15.48 -8.51 11.50
CA PHE A 55 -14.62 -8.30 12.68
C PHE A 55 -14.93 -9.32 13.77
N ARG A 56 -14.07 -9.36 14.78
CA ARG A 56 -14.29 -10.14 15.99
C ARG A 56 -14.17 -9.27 17.23
N TYR A 57 -14.74 -9.74 18.34
CA TYR A 57 -14.44 -9.14 19.63
C TYR A 57 -13.03 -9.58 20.09
N ALA A 58 -12.16 -8.60 20.32
CA ALA A 58 -10.76 -8.80 20.70
C ALA A 58 -10.57 -8.75 22.22
N MET A 59 -11.40 -9.51 22.94
CA MET A 59 -11.41 -9.58 24.41
C MET A 59 -11.44 -11.05 24.85
N PRO A 60 -10.92 -11.35 26.06
CA PRO A 60 -10.99 -12.72 26.59
C PRO A 60 -12.42 -13.09 26.97
N ASP A 61 -12.75 -14.36 26.87
CA ASP A 61 -14.00 -14.97 27.33
C ASP A 61 -15.29 -14.22 26.93
N VAL A 62 -15.39 -13.83 25.65
CA VAL A 62 -16.60 -13.21 25.09
C VAL A 62 -17.68 -14.26 24.90
N ARG A 63 -18.83 -14.08 25.51
CA ARG A 63 -19.97 -15.00 25.39
C ARG A 63 -21.26 -14.25 25.09
N LYS A 64 -22.21 -14.95 24.48
CA LYS A 64 -23.58 -14.45 24.19
C LYS A 64 -23.55 -13.11 23.43
N ALA A 65 -22.52 -12.89 22.61
CA ALA A 65 -22.40 -11.66 21.84
C ALA A 65 -23.54 -11.56 20.80
N LYS A 66 -24.04 -10.34 20.67
CA LYS A 66 -25.11 -9.96 19.74
C LYS A 66 -24.81 -8.57 19.22
N THR A 67 -24.55 -8.46 17.92
CA THR A 67 -24.30 -7.20 17.23
C THR A 67 -25.47 -6.90 16.30
N THR A 68 -26.08 -5.73 16.46
CA THR A 68 -27.22 -5.28 15.65
C THR A 68 -26.81 -4.04 14.87
N PHE A 69 -26.95 -4.10 13.56
CA PHE A 69 -26.75 -3.00 12.64
C PHE A 69 -28.11 -2.43 12.24
N THR A 70 -28.28 -1.14 12.35
CA THR A 70 -29.53 -0.44 12.02
C THR A 70 -29.25 0.70 11.03
N LEU A 71 -29.99 0.73 9.93
CA LEU A 71 -29.92 1.74 8.88
C LEU A 71 -31.35 2.11 8.45
N GLY A 72 -31.84 3.27 8.87
CA GLY A 72 -33.25 3.61 8.69
C GLY A 72 -34.17 2.52 9.28
N ASP A 73 -35.06 1.99 8.45
CA ASP A 73 -35.99 0.90 8.84
C ASP A 73 -35.37 -0.50 8.73
N LYS A 74 -34.14 -0.62 8.16
CA LYS A 74 -33.45 -1.89 8.02
C LYS A 74 -32.72 -2.25 9.32
N SER A 75 -32.80 -3.49 9.75
CA SER A 75 -32.04 -3.98 10.91
C SER A 75 -31.60 -5.43 10.71
N VAL A 76 -30.32 -5.68 10.98
CA VAL A 76 -29.71 -7.02 10.91
C VAL A 76 -28.97 -7.30 12.19
N THR A 77 -29.17 -8.52 12.74
CA THR A 77 -28.50 -8.98 13.96
C THR A 77 -27.64 -10.20 13.68
N ILE A 78 -26.36 -10.12 14.02
CA ILE A 78 -25.41 -11.22 13.97
C ILE A 78 -25.09 -11.67 15.41
N ARG A 79 -25.00 -12.97 15.63
CA ARG A 79 -24.73 -13.57 16.96
C ARG A 79 -23.39 -14.31 16.90
N GLY A 80 -22.63 -14.22 17.96
CA GLY A 80 -21.31 -14.83 18.10
C GLY A 80 -20.25 -13.77 18.37
N ASP A 81 -19.07 -14.24 18.73
CA ASP A 81 -17.87 -13.41 18.97
C ASP A 81 -17.19 -12.97 17.66
N GLU A 82 -17.54 -13.60 16.54
CA GLU A 82 -17.18 -13.21 15.19
C GLU A 82 -18.40 -12.64 14.46
N VAL A 83 -18.25 -11.46 13.90
CA VAL A 83 -19.27 -10.76 13.12
C VAL A 83 -18.90 -10.90 11.66
N GLU A 84 -19.52 -11.84 10.97
CA GLU A 84 -19.29 -12.10 9.56
C GLU A 84 -20.60 -12.01 8.78
N TRP A 85 -20.60 -11.15 7.78
CA TRP A 85 -21.75 -10.95 6.90
C TRP A 85 -21.69 -11.89 5.70
N ARG A 86 -22.86 -12.34 5.26
CA ARG A 86 -23.00 -12.89 3.91
C ARG A 86 -22.97 -11.74 2.91
N LEU A 87 -22.14 -11.83 1.87
CA LEU A 87 -21.94 -10.76 0.88
C LEU A 87 -23.26 -10.20 0.31
N GLY A 88 -24.19 -11.08 -0.11
CA GLY A 88 -25.49 -10.64 -0.65
C GLY A 88 -26.37 -9.92 0.38
N ALA A 89 -26.29 -10.32 1.66
CA ALA A 89 -27.03 -9.64 2.73
C ALA A 89 -26.44 -8.26 3.04
N TRP A 90 -25.12 -8.12 3.00
CA TRP A 90 -24.42 -6.85 3.15
C TRP A 90 -24.76 -5.88 2.02
N LYS A 91 -24.63 -6.32 0.77
CA LYS A 91 -25.00 -5.49 -0.41
C LYS A 91 -26.45 -5.00 -0.33
N LYS A 92 -27.39 -5.91 0.01
CA LYS A 92 -28.79 -5.53 0.19
C LYS A 92 -29.01 -4.57 1.37
N PHE A 93 -28.24 -4.70 2.44
CA PHE A 93 -28.31 -3.81 3.59
C PHE A 93 -27.85 -2.39 3.23
N LEU A 94 -26.77 -2.26 2.44
CA LEU A 94 -26.22 -0.97 1.98
C LEU A 94 -26.96 -0.35 0.78
N GLU A 95 -27.91 -1.05 0.17
CA GLU A 95 -28.66 -0.52 -0.98
C GLU A 95 -29.38 0.78 -0.59
N GLY A 96 -29.02 1.91 -1.22
CA GLY A 96 -29.53 3.26 -0.93
C GLY A 96 -29.06 3.82 0.41
N ALA A 97 -27.89 3.40 0.88
CA ALA A 97 -27.31 3.84 2.16
C ALA A 97 -26.46 5.12 2.05
N GLU A 98 -26.18 5.58 0.83
CA GLU A 98 -25.30 6.73 0.58
C GLU A 98 -25.78 7.96 1.38
N GLY A 99 -24.84 8.63 2.05
CA GLY A 99 -25.10 9.78 2.92
C GLY A 99 -25.75 9.45 4.26
N GLN A 100 -26.03 8.16 4.56
CA GLN A 100 -26.68 7.75 5.81
C GLN A 100 -25.68 7.19 6.82
N SER A 101 -26.14 7.06 8.07
CA SER A 101 -25.38 6.51 9.18
C SER A 101 -25.95 5.17 9.64
N ILE A 102 -25.10 4.17 9.75
CA ILE A 102 -25.42 2.88 10.34
C ILE A 102 -25.14 2.98 11.84
N THR A 103 -26.16 2.74 12.66
CA THR A 103 -25.97 2.57 14.12
C THR A 103 -25.68 1.10 14.41
N VAL A 104 -24.57 0.83 15.08
CA VAL A 104 -24.19 -0.52 15.54
C VAL A 104 -24.36 -0.59 17.05
N THR A 105 -25.21 -1.51 17.52
CA THR A 105 -25.39 -1.79 18.95
C THR A 105 -24.90 -3.20 19.25
N ALA A 106 -23.92 -3.30 20.13
CA ALA A 106 -23.30 -4.55 20.55
C ALA A 106 -23.61 -4.86 22.02
N LYS A 107 -23.92 -6.11 22.31
CA LYS A 107 -24.12 -6.61 23.69
C LYS A 107 -23.38 -7.94 23.81
N ALA A 108 -22.59 -8.10 24.87
CA ALA A 108 -21.87 -9.33 25.15
C ALA A 108 -21.72 -9.56 26.65
N VAL A 109 -21.38 -10.77 27.05
CA VAL A 109 -20.90 -11.09 28.39
C VAL A 109 -19.40 -11.35 28.27
N VAL A 110 -18.60 -10.55 28.96
CA VAL A 110 -17.14 -10.63 28.95
C VAL A 110 -16.69 -10.91 30.39
N GLU A 111 -15.96 -12.01 30.58
CA GLU A 111 -15.55 -12.45 31.94
C GLU A 111 -16.71 -12.46 32.95
N GLY A 112 -17.88 -12.91 32.51
CA GLY A 112 -19.09 -13.01 33.33
C GLY A 112 -19.85 -11.68 33.52
N LYS A 113 -19.37 -10.54 33.02
CA LYS A 113 -20.01 -9.23 33.14
C LYS A 113 -20.75 -8.85 31.85
N PRO A 114 -22.01 -8.43 31.90
CA PRO A 114 -22.72 -7.93 30.74
C PRO A 114 -22.20 -6.55 30.37
N LEU A 115 -21.78 -6.39 29.11
CA LEU A 115 -21.33 -5.13 28.51
C LEU A 115 -22.23 -4.77 27.33
N THR A 116 -22.40 -3.47 27.12
CA THR A 116 -23.10 -2.90 25.98
C THR A 116 -22.25 -1.78 25.40
N ASP A 117 -22.17 -1.72 24.09
CA ASP A 117 -21.46 -0.68 23.35
C ASP A 117 -22.27 -0.23 22.15
N GLN A 118 -22.05 0.99 21.69
CA GLN A 118 -22.71 1.57 20.53
C GLN A 118 -21.77 2.50 19.80
N TRP A 119 -21.71 2.36 18.47
CA TRP A 119 -20.95 3.24 17.59
C TRP A 119 -21.67 3.48 16.27
N SER A 120 -21.14 4.35 15.43
CA SER A 120 -21.69 4.65 14.11
C SER A 120 -20.71 4.24 12.98
N ILE A 121 -21.27 3.99 11.80
CA ILE A 121 -20.52 3.86 10.55
C ILE A 121 -21.21 4.79 9.56
N GLN A 122 -20.48 5.78 9.06
CA GLN A 122 -21.02 6.68 8.03
C GLN A 122 -20.86 6.02 6.66
N VAL A 123 -21.86 6.12 5.79
CA VAL A 123 -21.78 5.69 4.41
C VAL A 123 -21.62 6.92 3.53
N SER A 124 -20.48 7.06 2.86
CA SER A 124 -20.18 8.18 1.98
C SER A 124 -21.10 8.19 0.74
N GLU A 125 -21.37 9.37 0.21
CA GLU A 125 -21.97 9.54 -1.13
C GLU A 125 -20.97 9.20 -2.24
N ASP A 126 -19.67 9.27 -1.95
CA ASP A 126 -18.61 9.00 -2.90
C ASP A 126 -18.29 7.50 -2.94
N PRO A 127 -18.41 6.82 -4.09
CA PRO A 127 -17.93 5.45 -4.25
C PRO A 127 -16.40 5.40 -4.26
N VAL A 128 -15.82 4.25 -3.91
CA VAL A 128 -14.40 3.98 -4.14
C VAL A 128 -14.22 3.20 -5.45
N ASP A 129 -13.05 3.29 -6.07
CA ASP A 129 -12.70 2.46 -7.21
C ASP A 129 -12.80 0.97 -6.85
N GLY A 130 -13.32 0.17 -7.77
CA GLY A 130 -13.69 -1.22 -7.52
C GLY A 130 -12.53 -2.20 -7.37
N TRP A 131 -11.30 -1.79 -7.70
CA TRP A 131 -10.15 -2.67 -7.75
C TRP A 131 -8.97 -2.11 -6.96
N LEU A 132 -8.22 -3.01 -6.34
CA LEU A 132 -7.00 -2.71 -5.59
C LEU A 132 -5.91 -3.69 -6.00
N THR A 133 -4.85 -3.19 -6.60
CA THR A 133 -3.63 -3.96 -6.86
C THR A 133 -2.64 -3.75 -5.72
N TYR A 134 -1.95 -4.79 -5.31
CA TYR A 134 -0.91 -4.73 -4.28
C TYR A 134 0.10 -5.84 -4.44
N ARG A 135 1.26 -5.61 -3.88
CA ARG A 135 2.33 -6.60 -3.77
C ARG A 135 2.26 -7.27 -2.40
N LEU A 136 2.19 -8.61 -2.37
CA LEU A 136 2.38 -9.40 -1.16
C LEU A 136 3.83 -9.82 -1.01
N ILE A 137 4.43 -9.48 0.13
CA ILE A 137 5.83 -9.74 0.43
C ILE A 137 6.04 -10.05 1.91
N GLU A 138 7.05 -10.86 2.21
CA GLU A 138 7.53 -11.07 3.57
C GLU A 138 8.00 -9.74 4.20
N PRO A 139 7.80 -9.51 5.50
CA PRO A 139 8.00 -8.21 6.12
C PRO A 139 9.45 -7.73 6.12
N SER A 140 10.41 -8.64 6.11
CA SER A 140 11.85 -8.33 6.17
C SER A 140 12.54 -8.30 4.81
N TYR A 141 11.83 -8.51 3.72
CA TYR A 141 12.39 -8.70 2.38
C TYR A 141 13.44 -9.82 2.25
N GLN A 142 13.56 -10.69 3.25
CA GLN A 142 14.50 -11.83 3.19
C GLN A 142 14.18 -12.79 2.04
N MET A 143 12.90 -12.92 1.72
CA MET A 143 12.39 -13.75 0.63
C MET A 143 11.89 -12.86 -0.53
N TYR A 144 12.67 -11.86 -0.92
CA TYR A 144 12.29 -10.90 -1.98
C TYR A 144 12.02 -11.56 -3.34
N HIS A 145 12.43 -12.80 -3.53
CA HIS A 145 12.11 -13.60 -4.70
C HIS A 145 10.74 -14.31 -4.60
N GLU A 146 10.11 -14.34 -3.43
CA GLU A 146 8.76 -14.88 -3.23
C GLU A 146 7.72 -13.76 -3.19
N VAL A 147 7.74 -12.90 -4.18
CA VAL A 147 6.82 -11.78 -4.32
C VAL A 147 5.70 -12.12 -5.27
N SER A 148 4.48 -11.70 -4.92
CA SER A 148 3.31 -11.80 -5.80
C SER A 148 2.63 -10.44 -5.91
N ILE A 149 2.16 -10.10 -7.10
CA ILE A 149 1.27 -8.96 -7.34
C ILE A 149 -0.13 -9.50 -7.56
N LEU A 150 -1.06 -9.03 -6.74
CA LEU A 150 -2.45 -9.46 -6.75
C LEU A 150 -3.37 -8.29 -7.04
N GLU A 151 -4.49 -8.59 -7.62
CA GLU A 151 -5.62 -7.69 -7.81
C GLU A 151 -6.81 -8.18 -6.99
N ARG A 152 -7.40 -7.28 -6.22
CA ARG A 152 -8.53 -7.55 -5.35
C ARG A 152 -9.73 -6.70 -5.76
N CYS A 153 -10.90 -7.32 -5.96
CA CYS A 153 -12.17 -6.60 -6.01
C CYS A 153 -12.54 -6.09 -4.62
N VAL A 154 -12.64 -4.77 -4.41
CA VAL A 154 -12.95 -4.19 -3.10
C VAL A 154 -14.42 -4.38 -2.70
N GLU A 155 -15.30 -4.64 -3.66
CA GLU A 155 -16.75 -4.84 -3.44
C GLU A 155 -17.13 -6.24 -2.95
N ASN A 156 -16.17 -7.16 -3.00
CA ASN A 156 -16.31 -8.55 -2.57
C ASN A 156 -14.97 -9.07 -2.05
N PHE A 157 -14.76 -10.39 -2.06
CA PHE A 157 -13.53 -11.00 -1.58
C PHE A 157 -12.73 -11.70 -2.68
N ASP A 158 -13.08 -11.44 -3.96
CA ASP A 158 -12.39 -12.06 -5.08
C ASP A 158 -11.00 -11.43 -5.24
N GLU A 159 -9.99 -12.29 -5.32
CA GLU A 159 -8.60 -11.92 -5.45
C GLU A 159 -7.96 -12.79 -6.53
N THR A 160 -7.19 -12.18 -7.42
CA THR A 160 -6.52 -12.84 -8.52
C THR A 160 -5.04 -12.46 -8.53
N ALA A 161 -4.15 -13.44 -8.66
CA ALA A 161 -2.76 -13.16 -8.89
C ALA A 161 -2.56 -12.67 -10.34
N ILE A 162 -1.98 -11.50 -10.49
CA ILE A 162 -1.58 -10.91 -11.77
C ILE A 162 -0.22 -11.47 -12.16
N CYS A 163 0.71 -11.49 -11.23
CA CYS A 163 2.08 -11.90 -11.42
C CYS A 163 2.58 -12.57 -10.13
N ASP A 164 3.25 -13.70 -10.23
CA ASP A 164 3.86 -14.35 -9.09
C ASP A 164 5.22 -14.94 -9.43
N TRP A 165 6.03 -15.13 -8.40
CA TRP A 165 7.39 -15.63 -8.50
C TRP A 165 7.50 -17.03 -9.12
N GLN A 166 6.50 -17.90 -8.96
CA GLN A 166 6.50 -19.26 -9.51
C GLN A 166 6.37 -19.27 -11.04
N HIS A 167 5.76 -18.25 -11.60
CA HIS A 167 5.56 -18.10 -13.05
C HIS A 167 6.63 -17.26 -13.73
N THR A 168 7.60 -16.72 -12.98
CA THR A 168 8.66 -15.84 -13.50
C THR A 168 10.07 -16.31 -13.07
N ASP A 169 10.26 -17.63 -12.94
CA ASP A 169 11.54 -18.27 -12.62
C ASP A 169 12.20 -17.69 -11.34
N ASN A 170 11.39 -17.43 -10.31
CA ASN A 170 11.77 -16.78 -9.06
C ASN A 170 12.34 -15.36 -9.24
N ALA A 171 12.01 -14.70 -10.34
CA ALA A 171 12.40 -13.31 -10.55
C ALA A 171 11.67 -12.38 -9.56
N CYS A 172 12.38 -11.40 -9.04
CA CYS A 172 11.79 -10.37 -8.21
C CYS A 172 10.89 -9.46 -9.05
N MET A 173 9.62 -9.38 -8.68
CA MET A 173 8.67 -8.42 -9.26
C MET A 173 8.61 -7.21 -8.36
N ASN A 174 9.31 -6.18 -8.74
CA ASN A 174 9.37 -4.97 -7.93
C ASN A 174 8.82 -3.81 -8.74
N CYS A 175 7.87 -3.09 -8.12
CA CYS A 175 7.09 -1.99 -8.65
C CYS A 175 6.00 -2.43 -9.65
N HIS A 176 4.83 -1.94 -9.37
CA HIS A 176 3.73 -1.79 -10.31
C HIS A 176 3.19 -0.36 -10.13
N VAL A 177 2.53 0.14 -11.14
CA VAL A 177 1.87 1.44 -11.09
C VAL A 177 0.66 1.44 -12.01
N HIS A 178 -0.43 2.05 -11.56
CA HIS A 178 -1.59 2.38 -12.37
C HIS A 178 -1.47 3.81 -12.89
N GLY A 179 -1.65 4.02 -14.18
CA GLY A 179 -1.77 5.36 -14.74
C GLY A 179 -3.15 5.92 -14.48
N GLN A 180 -3.25 7.07 -13.81
CA GLN A 180 -4.50 7.76 -13.52
C GLN A 180 -5.57 6.90 -12.84
N SER A 181 -5.16 6.10 -11.85
CA SER A 181 -6.04 5.17 -11.13
C SER A 181 -6.78 4.19 -12.05
N ARG A 182 -6.13 3.73 -13.13
CA ARG A 182 -6.70 2.79 -14.11
C ARG A 182 -5.93 1.48 -14.12
N GLY A 183 -6.55 0.38 -13.70
CA GLY A 183 -5.92 -0.94 -13.74
C GLY A 183 -5.62 -1.43 -15.16
N ASP A 184 -6.46 -1.08 -16.14
CA ASP A 184 -6.26 -1.39 -17.56
C ASP A 184 -5.18 -0.52 -18.25
N TYR A 185 -4.63 0.46 -17.52
CA TYR A 185 -3.47 1.24 -17.91
C TYR A 185 -2.43 1.15 -16.78
N SER A 186 -1.56 0.16 -16.87
CA SER A 186 -0.65 -0.21 -15.79
C SER A 186 0.69 -0.73 -16.29
N LEU A 187 1.69 -0.69 -15.43
CA LEU A 187 3.04 -1.18 -15.73
C LEU A 187 3.53 -2.05 -14.58
N TYR A 188 4.20 -3.16 -14.93
CA TYR A 188 4.78 -4.12 -13.99
C TYR A 188 6.24 -4.36 -14.35
N TYR A 189 7.14 -4.23 -13.39
CA TYR A 189 8.56 -4.45 -13.61
C TYR A 189 9.02 -5.79 -13.02
N ILE A 190 9.62 -6.63 -13.85
CA ILE A 190 10.21 -7.91 -13.48
C ILE A 190 11.73 -7.81 -13.63
N ARG A 191 12.46 -8.15 -12.59
CA ARG A 191 13.93 -8.12 -12.58
C ARG A 191 14.52 -9.40 -13.17
N GLY A 192 15.80 -9.37 -13.46
CA GLY A 192 16.60 -10.52 -13.91
C GLY A 192 16.90 -10.52 -15.41
N PRO A 193 17.63 -11.53 -15.89
CA PRO A 193 18.12 -11.57 -17.28
C PRO A 193 17.03 -11.62 -18.34
N GLN A 194 15.89 -12.23 -18.01
CA GLN A 194 14.68 -12.25 -18.86
C GLN A 194 13.65 -11.22 -18.41
N GLY A 195 14.04 -10.31 -17.51
CA GLY A 195 13.18 -9.28 -16.99
C GLY A 195 12.77 -8.24 -18.02
N GLY A 196 12.11 -7.20 -17.56
CA GLY A 196 11.63 -6.08 -18.34
C GLY A 196 10.38 -5.48 -17.75
N SER A 197 9.88 -4.43 -18.37
CA SER A 197 8.63 -3.79 -17.97
C SER A 197 7.48 -4.31 -18.84
N ILE A 198 6.42 -4.79 -18.22
CA ILE A 198 5.18 -5.18 -18.92
C ILE A 198 4.24 -3.98 -18.85
N LEU A 199 4.03 -3.32 -19.97
CA LEU A 199 3.05 -2.25 -20.12
C LEU A 199 1.71 -2.84 -20.57
N ASN A 200 0.65 -2.57 -19.81
CA ASN A 200 -0.72 -2.87 -20.16
C ASN A 200 -1.43 -1.57 -20.59
N GLN A 201 -1.91 -1.52 -21.80
CA GLN A 201 -2.73 -0.41 -22.29
C GLN A 201 -4.03 -0.96 -22.87
N ASN A 202 -5.11 -0.92 -22.09
CA ASN A 202 -6.43 -1.42 -22.45
C ASN A 202 -6.42 -2.91 -22.88
N GLY A 203 -5.67 -3.75 -22.16
CA GLY A 203 -5.51 -5.18 -22.44
C GLY A 203 -4.47 -5.51 -23.52
N LYS A 204 -3.86 -4.52 -24.16
CA LYS A 204 -2.72 -4.73 -25.05
C LYS A 204 -1.44 -4.74 -24.22
N LEU A 205 -0.82 -5.90 -24.12
CA LEU A 205 0.41 -6.10 -23.36
C LEU A 205 1.64 -5.96 -24.25
N ARG A 206 2.62 -5.21 -23.78
CA ARG A 206 3.94 -5.04 -24.39
C ARG A 206 5.02 -5.31 -23.37
N LYS A 207 6.07 -6.03 -23.73
CA LYS A 207 7.26 -6.17 -22.90
C LYS A 207 8.34 -5.22 -23.40
N LEU A 208 8.79 -4.33 -22.52
CA LEU A 208 9.68 -3.22 -22.84
C LEU A 208 11.02 -3.40 -22.15
N SER A 209 12.11 -3.13 -22.86
CA SER A 209 13.45 -2.97 -22.28
C SER A 209 13.74 -1.47 -22.14
N LEU A 210 13.43 -0.91 -20.97
CA LEU A 210 13.59 0.52 -20.66
C LEU A 210 14.98 0.81 -20.08
N LYS A 211 16.03 0.37 -20.78
CA LYS A 211 17.41 0.66 -20.44
C LYS A 211 18.21 0.89 -21.72
N THR A 212 18.89 2.02 -21.75
CA THR A 212 19.83 2.38 -22.82
C THR A 212 21.25 2.60 -22.28
N ASP A 213 22.22 2.70 -23.16
CA ASP A 213 23.60 3.01 -22.78
C ASP A 213 23.65 4.36 -22.07
N GLY A 214 24.46 4.45 -21.02
CA GLY A 214 24.61 5.66 -20.21
C GLY A 214 23.64 5.81 -19.04
N MET A 215 22.56 5.00 -18.95
CA MET A 215 21.70 4.97 -17.78
C MET A 215 22.32 4.18 -16.63
N LEU A 216 22.10 4.63 -15.38
CA LEU A 216 22.60 3.98 -14.16
C LEU A 216 22.11 2.54 -14.02
N SER A 217 20.82 2.33 -14.22
CA SER A 217 20.17 1.03 -14.12
C SER A 217 18.98 0.93 -15.07
N ALA A 218 18.27 -0.18 -15.10
CA ALA A 218 16.91 -0.21 -15.63
C ALA A 218 15.99 0.65 -14.76
N THR A 219 14.90 1.13 -15.35
CA THR A 219 13.89 1.93 -14.67
C THR A 219 13.26 1.19 -13.50
N VAL A 220 12.99 1.91 -12.40
CA VAL A 220 12.40 1.32 -11.19
C VAL A 220 11.13 2.05 -10.76
N TYR A 221 11.23 3.17 -10.06
CA TYR A 221 10.06 3.93 -9.61
C TYR A 221 9.57 4.83 -10.73
N GLY A 222 8.28 4.92 -10.94
CA GLY A 222 7.77 5.75 -12.02
C GLY A 222 6.27 5.96 -12.00
N GLU A 223 5.81 6.75 -12.96
CA GLU A 223 4.42 7.10 -13.20
C GLU A 223 4.15 7.11 -14.70
N LEU A 224 2.91 6.81 -15.07
CA LEU A 224 2.44 6.81 -16.46
C LEU A 224 1.72 8.12 -16.77
N HIS A 225 2.06 8.73 -17.90
CA HIS A 225 1.46 9.99 -18.33
C HIS A 225 -0.02 9.84 -18.65
N PRO A 226 -0.87 10.83 -18.35
CA PRO A 226 -2.31 10.74 -18.57
C PRO A 226 -2.75 10.40 -20.00
N ASP A 227 -2.02 10.85 -21.03
CA ASP A 227 -2.34 10.57 -22.43
C ASP A 227 -1.93 9.18 -22.91
N GLY A 228 -1.13 8.44 -22.12
CA GLY A 228 -0.70 7.09 -22.45
C GLY A 228 0.56 6.99 -23.31
N ARG A 229 1.16 8.11 -23.74
CA ARG A 229 2.36 8.12 -24.59
C ARG A 229 3.64 8.01 -23.80
N PHE A 230 3.73 8.70 -22.67
CA PHE A 230 4.96 8.76 -21.89
C PHE A 230 4.88 8.02 -20.56
N GLY A 231 6.05 7.68 -20.04
CA GLY A 231 6.24 7.32 -18.63
C GLY A 231 7.47 8.02 -18.10
N VAL A 232 7.42 8.55 -16.89
CA VAL A 232 8.58 9.10 -16.18
C VAL A 232 9.04 8.10 -15.13
N PHE A 233 10.34 7.89 -15.04
CA PHE A 233 10.95 6.88 -14.18
C PHE A 233 12.20 7.40 -13.50
N SER A 234 12.58 6.76 -12.39
CA SER A 234 13.94 6.88 -11.88
C SER A 234 14.77 5.63 -12.20
N THR A 235 16.07 5.83 -12.31
CA THR A 235 17.08 4.78 -12.44
C THR A 235 17.97 4.86 -11.20
N ASN A 236 17.99 3.78 -10.39
CA ASN A 236 18.59 3.82 -9.06
C ASN A 236 19.66 2.74 -8.92
N VAL A 237 20.77 3.09 -8.28
CA VAL A 237 21.74 2.12 -7.75
C VAL A 237 21.43 1.94 -6.27
N ILE A 238 20.66 0.92 -5.97
CA ILE A 238 20.10 0.67 -4.64
C ILE A 238 21.04 -0.22 -3.82
N LEU A 239 21.33 0.22 -2.60
CA LEU A 239 22.11 -0.54 -1.62
C LEU A 239 21.18 -0.96 -0.46
N PRO A 240 20.77 -2.23 -0.39
CA PRO A 240 20.03 -2.74 0.76
C PRO A 240 20.97 -2.99 1.93
N SER A 241 20.63 -2.49 3.10
CA SER A 241 21.34 -2.75 4.34
C SER A 241 20.39 -3.40 5.35
N PHE A 242 20.68 -4.63 5.73
CA PHE A 242 19.85 -5.38 6.67
C PHE A 242 20.52 -5.39 8.04
N HIS A 243 19.78 -4.98 9.07
CA HIS A 243 20.24 -5.04 10.44
C HIS A 243 19.90 -6.38 11.08
N ALA A 244 20.82 -6.92 11.86
CA ALA A 244 20.62 -8.17 12.60
C ALA A 244 19.83 -7.99 13.90
N GLU A 245 19.68 -6.75 14.38
CA GLU A 245 19.01 -6.43 15.63
C GLU A 245 17.52 -6.16 15.43
N ALA A 246 16.67 -6.70 16.30
CA ALA A 246 15.21 -6.59 16.20
C ALA A 246 14.66 -5.15 16.28
N VAL A 247 15.41 -4.22 16.87
CA VAL A 247 15.02 -2.81 17.00
C VAL A 247 15.63 -1.91 15.94
N ALA A 248 16.57 -2.45 15.14
CA ALA A 248 17.21 -1.69 14.09
C ALA A 248 16.32 -1.66 12.83
N ARG A 249 16.33 -0.54 12.13
CA ARG A 249 15.61 -0.37 10.87
C ARG A 249 16.32 -1.16 9.77
N MET A 250 15.54 -1.71 8.85
CA MET A 250 16.08 -2.12 7.56
C MET A 250 16.20 -0.85 6.70
N GLU A 251 17.42 -0.56 6.28
CA GLU A 251 17.68 0.59 5.43
C GLU A 251 17.86 0.14 3.98
N VAL A 252 17.27 0.89 3.08
CA VAL A 252 17.50 0.81 1.64
C VAL A 252 17.77 2.24 1.19
N PHE A 253 18.90 2.46 0.53
CA PHE A 253 19.28 3.79 0.11
C PHE A 253 19.91 3.77 -1.29
N ASP A 254 19.80 4.89 -1.96
CA ASP A 254 20.40 5.10 -3.25
C ASP A 254 21.85 5.59 -3.11
N SER A 255 22.76 4.99 -3.87
CA SER A 255 24.11 5.54 -4.06
C SER A 255 24.19 6.42 -5.30
N ALA A 256 23.24 6.29 -6.21
CA ALA A 256 23.02 7.16 -7.36
C ALA A 256 21.57 7.00 -7.83
N SER A 257 20.94 8.08 -8.27
CA SER A 257 19.63 8.02 -8.91
C SER A 257 19.41 9.21 -9.84
N ASP A 258 18.85 8.93 -11.02
CA ASP A 258 18.56 9.89 -12.08
C ASP A 258 17.11 9.71 -12.55
N LEU A 259 16.53 10.74 -13.17
CA LEU A 259 15.24 10.63 -13.87
C LEU A 259 15.42 10.41 -15.36
N THR A 260 14.48 9.70 -15.94
CA THR A 260 14.39 9.47 -17.40
C THR A 260 12.93 9.40 -17.83
N VAL A 261 12.66 9.68 -19.10
CA VAL A 261 11.33 9.57 -19.69
C VAL A 261 11.34 8.52 -20.80
N ALA A 262 10.34 7.65 -20.82
CA ALA A 262 10.10 6.72 -21.90
C ALA A 262 8.98 7.23 -22.82
N ASP A 263 9.24 7.33 -24.12
CA ASP A 263 8.24 7.54 -25.17
C ASP A 263 7.82 6.19 -25.72
N PHE A 264 6.64 5.69 -25.28
CA PHE A 264 6.12 4.37 -25.66
C PHE A 264 5.65 4.26 -27.11
N GLU A 265 5.38 5.38 -27.76
CA GLU A 265 5.00 5.40 -29.19
C GLU A 265 6.22 5.25 -30.10
N ASN A 266 7.32 5.87 -29.72
CA ASN A 266 8.53 5.90 -30.55
C ASN A 266 9.63 4.93 -30.06
N ASN A 267 9.40 4.16 -29.00
CA ASN A 267 10.37 3.27 -28.36
C ASN A 267 11.68 4.00 -28.05
N ARG A 268 11.59 5.15 -27.43
CA ARG A 268 12.74 6.02 -27.16
C ARG A 268 12.84 6.38 -25.68
N MET A 269 14.05 6.34 -25.12
CA MET A 269 14.37 6.95 -23.82
C MET A 269 14.83 8.38 -24.02
N ILE A 270 14.34 9.27 -23.18
CA ILE A 270 14.67 10.70 -23.19
C ILE A 270 15.38 10.99 -21.87
N ASN A 271 16.70 11.21 -21.96
CA ASN A 271 17.55 11.54 -20.83
C ASN A 271 17.92 13.02 -20.90
N VAL A 272 17.64 13.75 -19.83
CA VAL A 272 17.96 15.19 -19.74
C VAL A 272 18.95 15.46 -18.61
N PRO A 273 20.08 16.17 -18.87
CA PRO A 273 21.18 16.25 -17.90
C PRO A 273 20.83 16.92 -16.57
N HIS A 274 19.87 17.84 -16.54
CA HIS A 274 19.51 18.58 -15.32
C HIS A 274 18.67 17.78 -14.30
N VAL A 275 18.19 16.59 -14.68
CA VAL A 275 17.55 15.61 -13.77
C VAL A 275 18.34 14.29 -13.73
N ALA A 276 19.62 14.34 -14.06
CA ALA A 276 20.59 13.24 -14.01
C ALA A 276 21.95 13.80 -13.57
N ARG A 277 21.98 14.42 -12.39
CA ARG A 277 23.14 15.17 -11.89
C ARG A 277 24.03 14.28 -11.04
N ALA A 278 25.34 14.38 -11.23
CA ALA A 278 26.32 13.60 -10.45
C ALA A 278 26.40 14.01 -8.96
N ASP A 279 25.93 15.21 -8.61
CA ASP A 279 25.97 15.77 -7.25
C ASP A 279 24.60 15.71 -6.52
N ALA A 280 23.61 15.07 -7.14
CA ALA A 280 22.29 14.92 -6.57
C ALA A 280 21.73 13.51 -6.80
N TRP A 281 20.67 13.19 -6.07
CA TRP A 281 19.85 12.01 -6.24
C TRP A 281 18.43 12.43 -6.59
N GLU A 282 17.97 12.13 -7.80
CA GLU A 282 16.62 12.40 -8.28
C GLU A 282 15.82 11.10 -8.35
N THR A 283 14.66 11.04 -7.69
CA THR A 283 13.87 9.80 -7.60
C THR A 283 12.38 10.05 -7.37
N PHE A 284 11.58 9.00 -7.44
CA PHE A 284 10.12 8.99 -7.23
C PHE A 284 9.37 10.07 -8.01
N PRO A 285 9.48 10.09 -9.34
CA PRO A 285 8.74 11.04 -10.15
C PRO A 285 7.25 10.70 -10.20
N CYS A 286 6.42 11.75 -10.34
CA CYS A 286 4.97 11.67 -10.50
C CYS A 286 4.50 12.77 -11.42
N PHE A 287 3.61 12.49 -12.38
CA PHE A 287 3.00 13.51 -13.22
C PHE A 287 1.92 14.29 -12.48
N SER A 288 1.75 15.56 -12.84
CA SER A 288 0.51 16.29 -12.54
C SER A 288 -0.67 15.65 -13.28
N ALA A 289 -1.91 15.87 -12.79
CA ALA A 289 -3.11 15.29 -13.40
C ALA A 289 -3.31 15.71 -14.86
N ASP A 290 -2.87 16.90 -15.25
CA ASP A 290 -2.92 17.41 -16.63
C ASP A 290 -1.71 16.98 -17.48
N GLY A 291 -0.74 16.28 -16.91
CA GLY A 291 0.46 15.80 -17.58
C GLY A 291 1.45 16.91 -17.98
N ARG A 292 1.33 18.14 -17.44
CA ARG A 292 2.17 19.29 -17.83
C ARG A 292 3.27 19.60 -16.83
N ALA A 293 3.37 18.84 -15.75
CA ALA A 293 4.43 18.95 -14.77
C ALA A 293 4.83 17.57 -14.25
N VAL A 294 6.05 17.48 -13.75
CA VAL A 294 6.58 16.34 -13.00
C VAL A 294 6.96 16.83 -11.61
N PHE A 295 6.42 16.17 -10.59
CA PHE A 295 6.88 16.27 -9.22
C PHE A 295 7.88 15.15 -8.97
N TYR A 296 8.96 15.44 -8.25
CA TYR A 296 9.95 14.41 -7.89
C TYR A 296 10.69 14.75 -6.61
N CYS A 297 11.39 13.79 -6.06
CA CYS A 297 12.21 13.96 -4.86
C CYS A 297 13.66 14.14 -5.26
N VAL A 298 14.36 15.13 -4.65
CA VAL A 298 15.76 15.41 -4.93
C VAL A 298 16.53 15.68 -3.63
N ALA A 299 17.72 15.10 -3.51
CA ALA A 299 18.65 15.39 -2.42
C ALA A 299 20.07 15.61 -2.95
N ASP A 300 20.87 16.40 -2.25
CA ASP A 300 22.30 16.43 -2.47
C ASP A 300 22.92 15.10 -2.05
N THR A 301 23.95 14.64 -2.75
CA THR A 301 24.67 13.42 -2.39
C THR A 301 25.35 13.54 -1.03
N VAL A 302 25.31 12.48 -0.24
CA VAL A 302 25.99 12.40 1.06
C VAL A 302 27.01 11.25 1.06
N SER A 303 27.95 11.31 1.99
CA SER A 303 28.92 10.22 2.18
C SER A 303 28.24 8.99 2.79
N LEU A 304 28.19 7.88 2.06
CA LEU A 304 27.56 6.65 2.50
C LEU A 304 28.59 5.63 3.01
N PRO A 305 28.26 4.81 4.02
CA PRO A 305 26.96 4.76 4.72
C PRO A 305 26.82 5.79 5.85
N ASP A 306 27.88 6.42 6.32
CA ASP A 306 27.92 7.19 7.57
C ASP A 306 27.00 8.42 7.54
N GLY A 307 26.84 9.07 6.38
CA GLY A 307 25.99 10.24 6.18
C GLY A 307 24.54 9.94 5.84
N LEU A 308 24.08 8.68 5.90
CA LEU A 308 22.72 8.32 5.49
C LEU A 308 21.63 9.15 6.18
N MET A 309 21.79 9.43 7.47
CA MET A 309 20.83 10.24 8.24
C MET A 309 20.81 11.73 7.84
N GLU A 310 21.76 12.16 7.06
CA GLU A 310 21.85 13.52 6.51
C GLU A 310 21.16 13.62 5.12
N ALA A 311 20.80 12.48 4.52
CA ALA A 311 20.08 12.45 3.26
C ALA A 311 18.66 12.99 3.43
N LYS A 312 18.43 14.23 3.07
CA LYS A 312 17.15 14.94 3.19
C LYS A 312 16.65 15.30 1.80
N TYR A 313 15.61 14.61 1.38
CA TYR A 313 15.02 14.86 0.06
C TYR A 313 14.00 15.99 0.13
N ASP A 314 14.12 16.92 -0.81
CA ASP A 314 13.13 17.95 -1.08
C ASP A 314 12.10 17.41 -2.09
N LEU A 315 10.87 17.90 -2.03
CA LEU A 315 9.87 17.72 -3.06
C LEU A 315 9.91 18.93 -4.01
N VAL A 316 10.10 18.66 -5.27
CA VAL A 316 10.21 19.69 -6.29
C VAL A 316 9.27 19.45 -7.46
N ARG A 317 9.04 20.48 -8.26
CA ARG A 317 8.22 20.48 -9.47
C ARG A 317 9.02 21.07 -10.63
N ALA A 318 8.94 20.44 -11.79
CA ALA A 318 9.38 20.99 -13.07
C ALA A 318 8.26 20.90 -14.11
N ASP A 319 8.24 21.81 -15.08
CA ASP A 319 7.32 21.70 -16.22
C ASP A 319 7.67 20.48 -17.07
N PHE A 320 6.67 19.91 -17.71
CA PHE A 320 6.80 18.81 -18.66
C PHE A 320 6.15 19.18 -19.99
N ASP A 321 6.89 18.98 -21.06
CA ASP A 321 6.38 19.21 -22.43
C ASP A 321 5.81 17.89 -22.99
N PRO A 322 4.50 17.74 -23.10
CA PRO A 322 3.87 16.50 -23.60
C PRO A 322 4.06 16.29 -25.11
N GLU A 323 4.55 17.26 -25.85
CA GLU A 323 4.86 17.10 -27.28
C GLU A 323 6.23 16.43 -27.48
N THR A 324 7.21 16.81 -26.68
CA THR A 324 8.61 16.34 -26.81
C THR A 324 9.01 15.31 -25.76
N GLY A 325 8.31 15.24 -24.62
CA GLY A 325 8.67 14.42 -23.47
C GLY A 325 9.82 14.99 -22.63
N ILE A 326 10.11 16.28 -22.77
CA ILE A 326 11.22 16.92 -22.05
C ILE A 326 10.73 17.48 -20.72
N ILE A 327 11.46 17.18 -19.65
CA ILE A 327 11.32 17.85 -18.35
C ILE A 327 12.04 19.19 -18.44
N GLY A 328 11.39 20.27 -17.99
CA GLY A 328 11.93 21.63 -18.03
C GLY A 328 13.11 21.84 -17.06
N GLU A 329 13.99 22.79 -17.38
CA GLU A 329 15.18 23.08 -16.56
C GLU A 329 14.85 23.88 -15.27
N GLN A 330 13.75 24.62 -15.27
CA GLN A 330 13.35 25.38 -14.10
C GLN A 330 12.69 24.44 -13.11
N VAL A 331 13.19 24.43 -11.88
CA VAL A 331 12.72 23.58 -10.79
C VAL A 331 12.25 24.46 -9.63
N ASP A 332 11.00 24.28 -9.24
CA ASP A 332 10.40 24.97 -8.11
C ASP A 332 10.30 24.02 -6.90
N THR A 333 10.77 24.48 -5.74
CA THR A 333 10.64 23.69 -4.49
C THR A 333 9.19 23.78 -3.98
N VAL A 334 8.52 22.62 -3.92
CA VAL A 334 7.18 22.49 -3.35
C VAL A 334 7.27 22.41 -1.83
N TRP A 335 8.17 21.55 -1.32
CA TRP A 335 8.42 21.40 0.11
C TRP A 335 9.86 20.98 0.36
N SER A 336 10.55 21.71 1.25
CA SER A 336 11.97 21.44 1.50
C SER A 336 12.15 20.55 2.72
N GLY A 337 12.55 19.29 2.49
CA GLY A 337 12.94 18.36 3.55
C GLY A 337 14.12 18.88 4.35
N ARG A 338 15.12 19.48 3.69
CA ARG A 338 16.30 20.07 4.35
C ARG A 338 15.92 21.17 5.35
N THR A 339 15.02 22.08 4.97
CA THR A 339 14.57 23.17 5.85
C THR A 339 13.82 22.65 7.08
N HIS A 340 13.07 21.55 6.92
CA HIS A 340 12.27 20.93 7.98
C HIS A 340 13.04 19.81 8.74
N ASN A 341 14.30 19.55 8.39
CA ASN A 341 15.10 18.44 8.89
C ASN A 341 14.40 17.08 8.73
N ALA A 342 13.76 16.87 7.59
CA ALA A 342 13.00 15.68 7.24
C ALA A 342 13.28 15.28 5.79
N SER A 343 12.68 14.20 5.32
CA SER A 343 12.89 13.67 3.97
C SER A 343 11.57 13.30 3.33
N VAL A 344 11.40 13.63 2.05
CA VAL A 344 10.17 13.37 1.28
C VAL A 344 10.36 12.17 0.37
N CYS A 345 9.29 11.38 0.20
CA CYS A 345 9.22 10.41 -0.90
C CYS A 345 7.78 10.14 -1.33
N HIS A 346 7.64 9.40 -2.43
CA HIS A 346 6.38 8.92 -2.99
C HIS A 346 5.32 10.02 -3.23
N PRO A 347 5.62 11.13 -3.94
CA PRO A 347 4.56 12.06 -4.31
C PRO A 347 3.53 11.40 -5.23
N LYS A 348 2.24 11.71 -5.03
CA LYS A 348 1.13 11.27 -5.87
C LYS A 348 0.12 12.39 -6.01
N ALA A 349 -0.08 12.90 -7.23
CA ALA A 349 -1.11 13.88 -7.52
C ALA A 349 -2.49 13.21 -7.58
N SER A 350 -3.51 13.88 -7.05
CA SER A 350 -4.90 13.42 -7.20
C SER A 350 -5.38 13.59 -8.64
N PRO A 351 -6.27 12.71 -9.15
CA PRO A 351 -6.79 12.79 -10.51
C PRO A 351 -7.50 14.11 -10.85
N ASP A 352 -8.08 14.81 -9.88
CA ASP A 352 -8.68 16.14 -10.08
C ASP A 352 -7.66 17.28 -10.15
N GLY A 353 -6.38 16.99 -9.90
CA GLY A 353 -5.27 17.96 -9.96
C GLY A 353 -5.23 18.94 -8.80
N ARG A 354 -6.07 18.78 -7.78
CA ARG A 354 -6.08 19.68 -6.63
C ARG A 354 -5.07 19.31 -5.56
N TRP A 355 -4.90 18.03 -5.30
CA TRP A 355 -4.12 17.55 -4.17
C TRP A 355 -2.82 16.87 -4.62
N LEU A 356 -1.77 17.06 -3.83
CA LEU A 356 -0.55 16.28 -3.92
C LEU A 356 -0.28 15.65 -2.56
N MET A 357 -0.32 14.33 -2.47
CA MET A 357 0.01 13.59 -1.26
C MET A 357 1.43 13.05 -1.36
N PHE A 358 2.17 13.07 -0.26
CA PHE A 358 3.53 12.54 -0.18
C PHE A 358 3.83 12.03 1.24
N THR A 359 4.87 11.22 1.38
CA THR A 359 5.32 10.72 2.67
C THR A 359 6.49 11.54 3.19
N VAL A 360 6.55 11.72 4.52
CA VAL A 360 7.63 12.41 5.21
C VAL A 360 8.19 11.51 6.30
N SER A 361 9.50 11.35 6.32
CA SER A 361 10.27 10.62 7.33
C SER A 361 11.45 11.45 7.82
N ASP A 362 12.22 10.96 8.77
CA ASP A 362 13.37 11.71 9.31
C ASP A 362 14.49 11.84 8.26
N TYR A 363 14.72 10.84 7.43
CA TYR A 363 15.78 10.82 6.40
C TYR A 363 15.50 9.75 5.33
N GLY A 364 16.25 9.77 4.25
CA GLY A 364 16.26 8.76 3.20
C GLY A 364 14.96 8.66 2.39
N THR A 365 14.80 7.56 1.67
CA THR A 365 13.69 7.33 0.73
C THR A 365 12.98 5.99 0.95
N PHE A 366 13.24 5.29 2.06
CA PHE A 366 12.64 3.99 2.33
C PHE A 366 11.74 4.00 3.58
N PRO A 367 10.62 4.75 3.54
CA PRO A 367 9.82 5.08 4.71
C PRO A 367 9.11 3.88 5.35
N LEU A 368 8.99 2.76 4.65
CA LEU A 368 8.28 1.57 5.13
C LEU A 368 8.78 1.04 6.48
N PHE A 369 10.07 1.25 6.79
CA PHE A 369 10.69 0.85 8.04
C PHE A 369 10.98 2.02 8.99
N HIS A 370 10.47 3.21 8.69
CA HIS A 370 10.56 4.41 9.50
C HIS A 370 9.27 4.59 10.32
N PRO A 371 9.24 4.25 11.62
CA PRO A 371 8.01 4.31 12.41
C PRO A 371 7.39 5.71 12.50
N GLU A 372 8.20 6.74 12.34
CA GLU A 372 7.78 8.15 12.34
C GLU A 372 7.17 8.60 11.01
N CYS A 373 7.34 7.79 9.93
CA CYS A 373 6.83 8.14 8.60
C CYS A 373 5.32 8.39 8.62
N THR A 374 4.91 9.51 8.05
CA THR A 374 3.53 9.95 7.97
C THR A 374 3.21 10.57 6.61
N LEU A 375 1.92 10.69 6.31
CA LEU A 375 1.43 11.32 5.09
C LEU A 375 1.29 12.83 5.27
N TYR A 376 1.59 13.57 4.21
CA TYR A 376 1.37 15.00 4.07
C TYR A 376 0.47 15.26 2.88
N LEU A 377 -0.35 16.30 2.97
CA LEU A 377 -1.24 16.75 1.92
C LEU A 377 -0.93 18.21 1.56
N ALA A 378 -0.68 18.45 0.27
CA ALA A 378 -0.59 19.76 -0.32
C ALA A 378 -1.85 20.07 -1.12
N ASP A 379 -2.47 21.22 -0.89
CA ASP A 379 -3.47 21.81 -1.77
C ASP A 379 -2.75 22.63 -2.83
N LEU A 380 -2.72 22.13 -4.07
CA LEU A 380 -2.02 22.79 -5.18
C LEU A 380 -2.67 24.11 -5.64
N GLN A 381 -3.89 24.38 -5.21
CA GLN A 381 -4.60 25.63 -5.53
C GLN A 381 -4.27 26.73 -4.52
N SER A 382 -4.28 26.42 -3.23
CA SER A 382 -3.96 27.38 -2.18
C SER A 382 -2.48 27.46 -1.84
N GLY A 383 -1.71 26.42 -2.13
CA GLY A 383 -0.32 26.25 -1.71
C GLY A 383 -0.17 25.82 -0.24
N GLU A 384 -1.25 25.51 0.46
CA GLU A 384 -1.19 25.01 1.83
C GLU A 384 -0.64 23.58 1.87
N ILE A 385 0.30 23.32 2.77
CA ILE A 385 0.87 21.99 2.98
C ILE A 385 0.79 21.66 4.46
N ARG A 386 0.23 20.48 4.79
CA ARG A 386 0.05 20.06 6.17
C ARG A 386 0.33 18.57 6.38
N PRO A 387 0.79 18.17 7.57
CA PRO A 387 0.75 16.78 7.98
C PRO A 387 -0.71 16.31 8.12
N MET A 388 -0.94 15.03 7.90
CA MET A 388 -2.24 14.38 8.08
C MET A 388 -2.28 13.69 9.45
N ASP A 389 -2.08 14.47 10.52
CA ASP A 389 -1.95 13.96 11.90
C ASP A 389 -3.22 13.23 12.38
N GLU A 390 -4.38 13.60 11.84
CA GLU A 390 -5.68 13.02 12.19
C GLU A 390 -5.84 11.56 11.76
N ILE A 391 -5.03 11.10 10.81
CA ILE A 391 -5.03 9.70 10.33
C ILE A 391 -3.74 8.96 10.67
N LYS A 392 -2.76 9.64 11.27
CA LYS A 392 -1.47 9.07 11.59
C LYS A 392 -1.59 7.86 12.50
N GLY A 393 -0.94 6.77 12.11
CA GLY A 393 -0.77 5.59 12.95
C GLY A 393 0.37 5.74 13.95
N ASN A 394 0.56 4.73 14.79
CA ASN A 394 1.67 4.65 15.75
C ASN A 394 2.95 4.05 15.13
N LYS A 395 2.90 3.73 13.84
CA LYS A 395 3.98 3.14 13.03
C LYS A 395 3.94 3.75 11.64
N SER A 396 4.84 3.30 10.75
CA SER A 396 4.94 3.79 9.38
C SER A 396 3.60 3.79 8.65
N ASP A 397 3.25 4.94 8.08
CA ASP A 397 2.20 5.13 7.08
C ASP A 397 2.85 5.58 5.77
N SER A 398 2.72 4.79 4.69
CA SER A 398 3.45 5.02 3.44
C SER A 398 2.75 4.41 2.23
N TYR A 399 3.32 4.58 1.03
CA TYR A 399 2.80 4.00 -0.21
C TYR A 399 1.29 4.21 -0.39
N HIS A 400 0.92 5.38 -0.78
CA HIS A 400 -0.48 5.76 -1.00
C HIS A 400 -0.83 5.84 -2.48
N SER A 401 -2.11 5.68 -2.81
CA SER A 401 -2.69 5.94 -4.12
C SER A 401 -4.10 6.51 -4.01
N TRP A 402 -4.51 7.21 -5.06
CA TRP A 402 -5.81 7.86 -5.15
C TRP A 402 -6.84 6.99 -5.87
N SER A 403 -8.10 7.09 -5.46
CA SER A 403 -9.23 6.69 -6.27
C SER A 403 -9.48 7.73 -7.38
N SER A 404 -9.99 7.30 -8.52
CA SER A 404 -10.17 8.13 -9.71
C SER A 404 -11.05 9.38 -9.48
N ASN A 405 -11.91 9.36 -8.46
CA ASN A 405 -12.74 10.49 -8.06
C ASN A 405 -12.07 11.46 -7.08
N SER A 406 -10.81 11.21 -6.67
CA SER A 406 -10.06 12.04 -5.71
C SER A 406 -10.71 12.20 -4.33
N ARG A 407 -11.67 11.33 -3.98
CA ARG A 407 -12.41 11.34 -2.69
C ARG A 407 -11.95 10.23 -1.77
N TRP A 408 -11.28 9.23 -2.30
CA TRP A 408 -10.72 8.14 -1.55
C TRP A 408 -9.24 7.99 -1.86
N PHE A 409 -8.50 7.56 -0.87
CA PHE A 409 -7.14 7.07 -1.04
C PHE A 409 -6.93 5.85 -0.19
N VAL A 410 -5.97 5.04 -0.60
CA VAL A 410 -5.48 3.89 0.15
C VAL A 410 -4.01 4.09 0.47
N PHE A 411 -3.56 3.59 1.60
CA PHE A 411 -2.14 3.63 1.99
C PHE A 411 -1.76 2.38 2.78
N ALA A 412 -0.47 2.02 2.73
CA ALA A 412 0.07 0.93 3.53
C ALA A 412 0.43 1.45 4.92
N SER A 413 -0.13 0.83 5.96
CA SER A 413 0.17 1.15 7.34
C SER A 413 0.66 -0.07 8.10
N LYS A 414 1.68 0.11 8.93
CA LYS A 414 2.16 -0.89 9.89
C LYS A 414 1.60 -0.69 11.29
N ARG A 415 0.53 0.10 11.44
CA ARG A 415 -0.11 0.32 12.76
C ARG A 415 -0.51 -0.99 13.41
N GLY A 416 -0.43 -1.04 14.72
CA GLY A 416 -0.63 -2.21 15.54
C GLY A 416 0.68 -2.96 15.81
N ASP A 417 1.05 -3.92 14.96
CA ASP A 417 2.21 -4.80 15.19
C ASP A 417 3.58 -4.22 14.78
N GLY A 418 3.61 -3.23 13.91
CA GLY A 418 4.83 -2.62 13.40
C GLY A 418 5.59 -3.46 12.37
N GLN A 419 5.10 -4.63 11.99
CA GLN A 419 5.76 -5.56 11.09
C GLN A 419 5.04 -5.69 9.76
N TYR A 420 3.74 -5.94 9.80
CA TYR A 420 2.95 -6.26 8.62
C TYR A 420 2.21 -5.03 8.11
N GLY A 421 2.59 -4.55 6.92
CA GLY A 421 1.85 -3.52 6.23
C GLY A 421 0.46 -4.02 5.84
N LYS A 422 -0.57 -3.20 6.08
CA LYS A 422 -1.97 -3.47 5.73
C LYS A 422 -2.53 -2.30 4.94
N PRO A 423 -3.39 -2.51 3.93
CA PRO A 423 -4.00 -1.41 3.18
C PRO A 423 -5.14 -0.79 3.99
N TYR A 424 -5.02 0.51 4.24
CA TYR A 424 -6.03 1.32 4.92
C TYR A 424 -6.66 2.30 3.94
N PHE A 425 -7.98 2.34 3.93
CA PHE A 425 -8.78 3.28 3.15
C PHE A 425 -9.14 4.48 3.99
N CYS A 426 -9.13 5.64 3.36
CA CYS A 426 -9.52 6.89 3.99
C CYS A 426 -10.32 7.75 3.01
N HIS A 427 -11.41 8.36 3.50
CA HIS A 427 -12.20 9.33 2.75
C HIS A 427 -11.61 10.73 2.95
N LEU A 428 -11.56 11.49 1.86
CA LEU A 428 -11.18 12.90 1.82
C LEU A 428 -12.36 13.73 1.28
N ASP A 429 -12.86 14.67 2.06
CA ASP A 429 -13.92 15.58 1.60
C ASP A 429 -13.38 16.67 0.64
N SER A 430 -14.29 17.48 0.11
CA SER A 430 -13.94 18.58 -0.80
C SER A 430 -13.07 19.66 -0.14
N ASP A 431 -13.06 19.76 1.18
CA ASP A 431 -12.27 20.73 1.94
C ASP A 431 -10.90 20.15 2.36
N GLY A 432 -10.59 18.91 1.97
CA GLY A 432 -9.35 18.24 2.32
C GLY A 432 -9.35 17.65 3.74
N ARG A 433 -10.52 17.48 4.38
CA ARG A 433 -10.62 16.82 5.67
C ARG A 433 -10.74 15.32 5.49
N THR A 434 -10.04 14.59 6.32
CA THR A 434 -10.04 13.12 6.31
C THR A 434 -10.94 12.55 7.40
N THR A 435 -11.42 11.35 7.17
CA THR A 435 -12.13 10.55 8.17
C THR A 435 -11.21 9.50 8.77
N LYS A 436 -11.66 8.81 9.83
CA LYS A 436 -10.89 7.71 10.44
C LYS A 436 -10.62 6.62 9.39
N PRO A 437 -9.35 6.22 9.17
CA PRO A 437 -9.02 5.16 8.24
C PRO A 437 -9.53 3.80 8.72
N PHE A 438 -9.89 2.94 7.76
CA PHE A 438 -10.24 1.55 8.04
C PHE A 438 -9.45 0.59 7.15
N VAL A 439 -9.08 -0.56 7.69
CA VAL A 439 -8.33 -1.58 6.95
C VAL A 439 -9.21 -2.30 5.93
N LEU A 440 -8.64 -2.71 4.80
CA LEU A 440 -9.32 -3.50 3.75
C LEU A 440 -10.11 -4.67 4.36
N PRO A 441 -11.42 -4.71 4.17
CA PRO A 441 -12.24 -5.79 4.72
C PRO A 441 -11.86 -7.16 4.16
N GLN A 442 -11.85 -8.17 5.01
CA GLN A 442 -11.51 -9.54 4.68
C GLN A 442 -12.69 -10.49 4.91
N LYS A 443 -12.70 -11.61 4.16
CA LYS A 443 -13.77 -12.60 4.25
C LYS A 443 -13.90 -13.22 5.65
N SER A 444 -12.75 -13.50 6.28
CA SER A 444 -12.71 -13.98 7.66
C SER A 444 -12.38 -12.84 8.62
N ALA A 445 -13.13 -12.74 9.71
CA ALA A 445 -12.85 -11.84 10.82
C ALA A 445 -11.48 -12.09 11.48
N ARG A 446 -10.90 -13.27 11.24
CA ARG A 446 -9.58 -13.66 11.77
C ARG A 446 -8.42 -13.45 10.79
N PHE A 447 -8.67 -13.00 9.58
CA PHE A 447 -7.66 -12.97 8.52
C PHE A 447 -6.35 -12.30 8.97
N TYR A 448 -6.42 -11.09 9.50
CA TYR A 448 -5.22 -10.33 9.89
C TYR A 448 -4.50 -10.88 11.14
N LEU A 449 -5.09 -11.83 11.86
CA LEU A 449 -4.43 -12.53 12.97
C LEU A 449 -3.40 -13.55 12.50
N TYR A 450 -3.62 -14.09 11.30
CA TYR A 450 -2.81 -15.19 10.75
C TYR A 450 -2.09 -14.82 9.46
N ASN A 451 -2.33 -13.62 8.92
CA ASN A 451 -1.61 -13.16 7.75
C ASN A 451 -0.19 -12.73 8.12
N LEU A 452 0.81 -13.43 7.57
CA LEU A 452 2.23 -13.21 7.82
C LEU A 452 2.93 -12.48 6.65
N LYS A 453 2.16 -11.85 5.76
CA LYS A 453 2.68 -11.08 4.63
C LYS A 453 2.25 -9.61 4.72
N SER A 454 3.13 -8.74 4.27
CA SER A 454 2.82 -7.31 4.10
C SER A 454 2.14 -7.10 2.75
N PHE A 455 1.06 -6.34 2.78
CA PHE A 455 0.49 -5.67 1.61
C PHE A 455 1.31 -4.41 1.37
N ASN A 456 1.91 -4.30 0.20
CA ASN A 456 2.80 -3.20 -0.11
C ASN A 456 2.40 -2.55 -1.43
N VAL A 457 2.64 -1.24 -1.55
CA VAL A 457 2.28 -0.45 -2.73
C VAL A 457 0.82 -0.71 -3.14
N PRO A 458 -0.18 -0.44 -2.25
CA PRO A 458 -1.57 -0.57 -2.64
C PRO A 458 -1.92 0.50 -3.68
N ASP A 459 -2.49 0.08 -4.81
CA ASP A 459 -2.81 0.97 -5.93
C ASP A 459 -4.27 0.77 -6.37
N LEU A 460 -5.09 1.81 -6.27
CA LEU A 460 -6.50 1.78 -6.64
C LEU A 460 -6.68 1.81 -8.16
N GLY A 461 -7.74 1.18 -8.63
CA GLY A 461 -8.10 1.16 -10.04
C GLY A 461 -9.60 1.16 -10.28
N ASN A 462 -10.06 2.05 -11.16
CA ASN A 462 -11.47 2.11 -11.58
C ASN A 462 -11.86 0.99 -12.56
N ALA A 463 -10.87 0.27 -13.07
CA ALA A 463 -11.02 -0.92 -13.91
C ALA A 463 -10.08 -2.03 -13.45
N SER A 464 -10.45 -3.29 -13.69
CA SER A 464 -9.55 -4.43 -13.52
C SER A 464 -8.38 -4.33 -14.51
N THR A 465 -7.23 -4.80 -14.09
CA THR A 465 -6.06 -4.94 -14.98
C THR A 465 -6.32 -5.91 -16.13
N GLY A 466 -7.26 -6.84 -15.96
CA GLY A 466 -7.53 -7.90 -16.90
C GLY A 466 -6.37 -8.90 -17.08
N MET A 467 -5.28 -8.73 -16.34
CA MET A 467 -4.10 -9.60 -16.41
C MET A 467 -4.23 -10.83 -15.50
N THR A 468 -3.57 -11.90 -15.94
CA THR A 468 -3.44 -13.14 -15.20
C THR A 468 -1.97 -13.57 -15.12
N VAL A 469 -1.66 -14.50 -14.22
CA VAL A 469 -0.30 -15.10 -14.14
C VAL A 469 0.13 -15.75 -15.48
N ARG A 470 -0.80 -16.20 -16.29
CA ARG A 470 -0.50 -16.74 -17.65
C ARG A 470 -0.04 -15.64 -18.59
N ASP A 471 -0.66 -14.47 -18.51
CA ASP A 471 -0.26 -13.31 -19.30
C ASP A 471 1.11 -12.82 -18.87
N ALA A 472 1.35 -12.71 -17.56
CA ALA A 472 2.66 -12.37 -17.01
C ALA A 472 3.75 -13.35 -17.46
N ARG A 473 3.49 -14.68 -17.41
CA ARG A 473 4.39 -15.72 -17.90
C ARG A 473 4.70 -15.57 -19.38
N ARG A 474 3.65 -15.42 -20.20
CA ARG A 474 3.81 -15.22 -21.64
C ARG A 474 4.67 -13.99 -21.95
N MET A 475 4.45 -12.88 -21.26
CA MET A 475 5.25 -11.67 -21.43
C MET A 475 6.68 -11.84 -20.90
N PHE A 476 6.87 -12.56 -19.80
CA PHE A 476 8.19 -12.87 -19.28
C PHE A 476 9.04 -13.65 -20.28
N GLU A 477 8.45 -14.60 -21.01
CA GLU A 477 9.10 -15.41 -22.03
C GLU A 477 9.24 -14.70 -23.40
N ALA A 478 8.49 -13.63 -23.63
CA ALA A 478 8.53 -12.89 -24.88
C ALA A 478 9.83 -12.09 -25.05
N GLU A 479 10.19 -11.77 -26.29
CA GLU A 479 11.23 -10.80 -26.59
C GLU A 479 10.78 -9.38 -26.20
N SER A 480 11.72 -8.59 -25.67
CA SER A 480 11.43 -7.20 -25.30
C SER A 480 11.53 -6.28 -26.50
N GLU A 481 10.61 -5.33 -26.61
CA GLU A 481 10.78 -4.19 -27.50
C GLU A 481 11.93 -3.32 -26.95
N ILE A 482 12.92 -3.08 -27.79
CA ILE A 482 14.12 -2.34 -27.42
C ILE A 482 13.88 -0.84 -27.59
N PHE A 483 14.22 -0.08 -26.57
CA PHE A 483 14.22 1.39 -26.60
C PHE A 483 15.61 1.92 -26.94
N GLN A 484 15.66 3.05 -27.63
CA GLN A 484 16.89 3.70 -28.07
C GLN A 484 17.12 5.02 -27.32
#